data_29108e1fa6d3f8d943da4a8a584222d8
#
_entry.id   29108e1fa6d3f8d943da4a8a584222d8
#
_cell.length_a   1.000
_cell.length_b   1.000
_cell.length_c   1.000
_cell.angle_alpha   90.00
_cell.angle_beta   90.00
_cell.angle_gamma   90.00
#
_symmetry.space_group_name_H-M   'P 1'
#
loop_
_entity.id
_entity.type
_entity.pdbx_description
1 polymer ?
#
loop_
_entity_poly.entity_id
_entity_poly.type
_entity_poly.pdbx_seq_one_letter_code
_entity_poly.pdbx_strand_id
1 'polypeptide(L)'
;VCHTDAWIFRDELEMWCDRGYDCVAAPWIRRRVYDLPLVKQYMRLRYRLAKRPGELLKQDIYGRIGNGGLTLRRVDSFIGACDRYAAETERFKSGRGHLWNEDVFWATVPAGFRYPTPEEALAFAFDTNPRYCYRLCGGRLPFGCHSWNKPRMWRFWRNIISF
;
A
#
# COMPACT_ATOMS: atom_id res chain seq x y z
N VAL A 1 -7.28 -10.77 2.45
CA VAL A 1 -8.41 -9.79 2.44
C VAL A 1 -8.64 -9.36 0.99
N CYS A 2 -9.87 -9.41 0.54
CA CYS A 2 -10.27 -8.97 -0.79
C CYS A 2 -11.59 -8.21 -0.64
N HIS A 3 -11.57 -6.92 -0.92
CA HIS A 3 -12.77 -6.08 -0.90
C HIS A 3 -13.60 -6.29 -2.16
N THR A 4 -14.87 -5.90 -2.13
CA THR A 4 -15.80 -6.01 -3.26
C THR A 4 -15.42 -5.17 -4.47
N ASP A 5 -14.58 -4.15 -4.28
CA ASP A 5 -13.99 -3.31 -5.34
C ASP A 5 -12.53 -3.72 -5.67
N ALA A 6 -12.14 -4.95 -5.35
CA ALA A 6 -10.93 -5.58 -5.86
C ALA A 6 -11.27 -6.42 -7.10
N TRP A 7 -10.25 -6.66 -7.95
CA TRP A 7 -10.34 -7.51 -9.12
C TRP A 7 -9.07 -8.33 -9.26
N ILE A 8 -9.20 -9.64 -9.51
CA ILE A 8 -8.09 -10.57 -9.69
C ILE A 8 -7.94 -10.88 -11.18
N PHE A 9 -6.73 -10.76 -11.72
CA PHE A 9 -6.43 -10.96 -13.14
C PHE A 9 -5.82 -12.34 -13.42
N ARG A 10 -5.23 -13.00 -12.41
CA ARG A 10 -4.44 -14.22 -12.58
C ARG A 10 -4.66 -15.18 -11.44
N ASP A 11 -4.49 -16.46 -11.72
CA ASP A 11 -4.47 -17.51 -10.69
C ASP A 11 -3.03 -17.71 -10.19
N GLU A 12 -2.59 -16.80 -9.31
CA GLU A 12 -1.22 -16.77 -8.76
C GLU A 12 -1.23 -16.71 -7.22
N LEU A 13 -2.35 -17.00 -6.56
CA LEU A 13 -2.47 -16.84 -5.11
C LEU A 13 -1.47 -17.73 -4.35
N GLU A 14 -1.36 -19.01 -4.71
CA GLU A 14 -0.43 -19.95 -4.07
C GLU A 14 1.02 -19.47 -4.22
N MET A 15 1.41 -19.04 -5.41
CA MET A 15 2.74 -18.50 -5.67
C MET A 15 3.07 -17.31 -4.74
N TRP A 16 2.09 -16.45 -4.46
CA TRP A 16 2.27 -15.34 -3.52
C TRP A 16 2.35 -15.80 -2.06
N CYS A 17 1.60 -16.85 -1.67
CA CYS A 17 1.70 -17.47 -0.35
C CYS A 17 3.09 -18.08 -0.10
N ASP A 18 3.64 -18.78 -1.09
CA ASP A 18 4.92 -19.50 -1.00
C ASP A 18 6.13 -18.57 -0.84
N ARG A 19 6.00 -17.29 -1.21
CA ARG A 19 7.07 -16.28 -1.00
C ARG A 19 7.35 -15.98 0.48
N GLY A 20 6.46 -16.41 1.38
CA GLY A 20 6.69 -16.34 2.82
C GLY A 20 6.71 -14.94 3.40
N TYR A 21 6.10 -13.94 2.75
CA TYR A 21 5.89 -12.61 3.32
C TYR A 21 4.84 -12.66 4.44
N ASP A 22 4.97 -11.78 5.42
CA ASP A 22 3.95 -11.62 6.46
C ASP A 22 2.77 -10.78 5.96
N CYS A 23 3.05 -9.83 5.07
CA CYS A 23 2.03 -9.01 4.44
C CYS A 23 2.42 -8.65 3.01
N VAL A 24 1.50 -8.85 2.06
CA VAL A 24 1.63 -8.39 0.68
C VAL A 24 0.40 -7.55 0.33
N ALA A 25 0.62 -6.37 -0.20
CA ALA A 25 -0.44 -5.43 -0.60
C ALA A 25 0.09 -4.44 -1.63
N ALA A 26 -0.78 -3.62 -2.20
CA ALA A 26 -0.34 -2.54 -3.07
C ALA A 26 0.55 -1.53 -2.31
N PRO A 27 1.66 -1.07 -2.91
CA PRO A 27 2.51 -0.06 -2.29
C PRO A 27 1.92 1.35 -2.47
N TRP A 28 2.17 2.26 -1.51
CA TRP A 28 1.91 3.68 -1.71
C TRP A 28 2.97 4.33 -2.59
N ILE A 29 2.70 4.39 -3.88
CA ILE A 29 3.65 4.89 -4.87
C ILE A 29 3.71 6.42 -4.84
N ARG A 30 4.93 6.94 -4.69
CA ARG A 30 5.23 8.35 -4.85
C ARG A 30 5.25 8.72 -6.34
N ARG A 31 4.56 9.80 -6.71
CA ARG A 31 4.56 10.29 -8.09
C ARG A 31 5.95 10.79 -8.49
N ARG A 32 6.37 10.47 -9.72
CA ARG A 32 7.66 10.90 -10.29
C ARG A 32 7.95 12.40 -10.20
N VAL A 33 6.90 13.24 -10.23
CA VAL A 33 7.04 14.69 -10.09
C VAL A 33 7.76 15.09 -8.79
N TYR A 34 7.66 14.29 -7.72
CA TYR A 34 8.35 14.54 -6.46
C TYR A 34 9.87 14.27 -6.52
N ASP A 35 10.38 13.70 -7.63
CA ASP A 35 11.81 13.46 -7.84
C ASP A 35 12.48 14.64 -8.58
N LEU A 36 11.70 15.57 -9.13
CA LEU A 36 12.23 16.80 -9.72
C LEU A 36 13.00 17.61 -8.65
N PRO A 37 14.20 18.13 -8.95
CA PRO A 37 15.09 18.73 -7.94
C PRO A 37 14.42 19.77 -7.04
N LEU A 38 13.72 20.73 -7.62
CA LEU A 38 13.04 21.80 -6.88
C LEU A 38 11.88 21.27 -6.03
N VAL A 39 11.07 20.37 -6.60
CA VAL A 39 9.94 19.74 -5.88
C VAL A 39 10.47 18.88 -4.73
N LYS A 40 11.54 18.14 -4.96
CA LYS A 40 12.20 17.29 -3.95
C LYS A 40 12.72 18.13 -2.77
N GLN A 41 13.38 19.25 -3.06
CA GLN A 41 13.87 20.19 -2.02
C GLN A 41 12.70 20.79 -1.22
N TYR A 42 11.67 21.29 -1.91
CA TYR A 42 10.47 21.81 -1.28
C TYR A 42 9.78 20.78 -0.38
N MET A 43 9.60 19.56 -0.86
CA MET A 43 8.98 18.48 -0.09
C MET A 43 9.81 18.08 1.13
N ARG A 44 11.15 18.09 1.02
CA ARG A 44 12.05 17.87 2.16
C ARG A 44 11.92 18.96 3.22
N LEU A 45 11.89 20.23 2.80
CA LEU A 45 11.71 21.36 3.72
C LEU A 45 10.35 21.26 4.41
N ARG A 46 9.28 21.07 3.66
CA ARG A 46 7.93 20.87 4.24
C ARG A 46 7.88 19.72 5.24
N TYR A 47 8.52 18.59 4.90
CA TYR A 47 8.58 17.45 5.80
C TYR A 47 9.27 17.83 7.12
N ARG A 48 10.45 18.47 7.06
CA ARG A 48 11.19 18.91 8.25
C ARG A 48 10.40 19.87 9.13
N LEU A 49 9.70 20.82 8.52
CA LEU A 49 8.89 21.82 9.24
C LEU A 49 7.61 21.21 9.84
N ALA A 50 7.02 20.23 9.19
CA ALA A 50 5.77 19.62 9.64
C ALA A 50 5.98 18.41 10.56
N LYS A 51 7.14 17.73 10.51
CA LYS A 51 7.37 16.50 11.27
C LYS A 51 7.51 16.78 12.75
N ARG A 52 6.64 16.17 13.54
CA ARG A 52 6.69 16.16 15.00
C ARG A 52 6.95 14.74 15.50
N PRO A 53 7.59 14.57 16.68
CA PRO A 53 7.75 13.26 17.29
C PRO A 53 6.41 12.55 17.46
N GLY A 54 6.34 11.30 17.03
CA GLY A 54 5.13 10.47 17.15
C GLY A 54 4.02 10.75 16.13
N GLU A 55 4.14 11.77 15.28
CA GLU A 55 3.16 12.05 14.22
C GLU A 55 3.57 11.43 12.89
N LEU A 56 2.58 10.86 12.19
CA LEU A 56 2.74 10.33 10.84
C LEU A 56 2.41 11.42 9.81
N LEU A 57 3.26 11.54 8.82
CA LEU A 57 3.02 12.36 7.64
C LEU A 57 2.87 11.45 6.41
N LYS A 58 2.20 11.95 5.38
CA LYS A 58 2.01 11.21 4.13
C LYS A 58 3.33 10.72 3.50
N GLN A 59 4.41 11.45 3.73
CA GLN A 59 5.74 11.08 3.25
C GLN A 59 6.29 9.82 3.93
N ASP A 60 5.86 9.52 5.15
CA ASP A 60 6.32 8.36 5.92
C ASP A 60 5.78 7.03 5.35
N ILE A 61 4.67 7.08 4.61
CA ILE A 61 4.07 5.89 4.00
C ILE A 61 4.50 5.65 2.55
N TYR A 62 5.15 6.61 1.88
CA TYR A 62 5.61 6.38 0.52
C TYR A 62 6.63 5.26 0.43
N GLY A 63 6.43 4.33 -0.49
CA GLY A 63 7.23 3.12 -0.66
C GLY A 63 6.91 2.01 0.34
N ARG A 64 6.01 2.23 1.30
CA ARG A 64 5.57 1.15 2.20
C ARG A 64 4.46 0.32 1.55
N ILE A 65 4.35 -0.91 2.01
CA ILE A 65 3.37 -1.90 1.59
C ILE A 65 2.26 -1.92 2.64
N GLY A 66 0.99 -1.89 2.24
CA GLY A 66 -0.07 -1.98 3.24
C GLY A 66 -1.45 -1.53 2.81
N ASN A 67 -1.66 -1.10 1.56
CA ASN A 67 -3.00 -0.72 1.12
C ASN A 67 -3.99 -1.90 1.29
N GLY A 68 -5.01 -1.71 2.15
CA GLY A 68 -5.79 -2.79 2.75
C GLY A 68 -6.80 -3.51 1.86
N GLY A 69 -7.18 -2.94 0.70
CA GLY A 69 -8.32 -3.46 -0.07
C GLY A 69 -8.07 -4.77 -0.82
N LEU A 70 -6.82 -5.04 -1.20
CA LEU A 70 -6.37 -6.34 -1.68
C LEU A 70 -5.05 -6.67 -0.97
N THR A 71 -5.12 -7.56 0.03
CA THR A 71 -3.96 -7.94 0.85
C THR A 71 -3.91 -9.44 1.09
N LEU A 72 -2.71 -9.99 1.05
CA LEU A 72 -2.37 -11.29 1.58
C LEU A 72 -1.68 -11.11 2.93
N ARG A 73 -2.13 -11.84 3.97
CA ARG A 73 -1.67 -11.69 5.35
C ARG A 73 -1.37 -13.06 5.95
N ARG A 74 -0.22 -13.21 6.56
CA ARG A 74 0.09 -14.38 7.36
C ARG A 74 -0.62 -14.27 8.71
N VAL A 75 -1.59 -15.13 8.96
CA VAL A 75 -2.50 -15.04 10.12
C VAL A 75 -1.72 -15.02 11.42
N ASP A 76 -0.79 -15.96 11.63
CA ASP A 76 -0.02 -16.08 12.88
C ASP A 76 0.80 -14.82 13.17
N SER A 77 1.42 -14.21 12.13
CA SER A 77 2.17 -12.95 12.29
C SER A 77 1.26 -11.81 12.72
N PHE A 78 0.05 -11.75 12.15
CA PHE A 78 -0.92 -10.72 12.50
C PHE A 78 -1.50 -10.89 13.89
N ILE A 79 -1.82 -12.13 14.31
CA ILE A 79 -2.28 -12.43 15.67
C ILE A 79 -1.20 -12.01 16.68
N GLY A 80 0.03 -12.49 16.53
CA GLY A 80 1.12 -12.12 17.43
C GLY A 80 1.43 -10.62 17.47
N ALA A 81 1.19 -9.91 16.36
CA ALA A 81 1.35 -8.46 16.33
C ALA A 81 0.20 -7.73 17.05
N CYS A 82 -1.04 -8.21 16.99
CA CYS A 82 -2.15 -7.64 17.75
C CYS A 82 -1.84 -7.62 19.25
N ASP A 83 -1.30 -8.71 19.79
CA ASP A 83 -0.93 -8.80 21.21
C ASP A 83 0.25 -7.87 21.53
N ARG A 84 1.29 -7.90 20.69
CA ARG A 84 2.52 -7.13 20.90
C ARG A 84 2.32 -5.63 20.86
N TYR A 85 1.46 -5.14 19.97
CA TYR A 85 1.27 -3.71 19.67
C TYR A 85 -0.09 -3.18 20.14
N ALA A 86 -0.62 -3.73 21.25
CA ALA A 86 -1.91 -3.33 21.80
C ALA A 86 -1.97 -1.81 22.13
N ALA A 87 -0.91 -1.26 22.72
CA ALA A 87 -0.84 0.16 23.05
C ALA A 87 -0.85 1.06 21.80
N GLU A 88 -0.11 0.70 20.75
CA GLU A 88 -0.10 1.41 19.48
C GLU A 88 -1.46 1.30 18.78
N THR A 89 -2.15 0.17 18.93
CA THR A 89 -3.51 -0.02 18.41
C THR A 89 -4.48 0.98 19.03
N GLU A 90 -4.45 1.17 20.34
CA GLU A 90 -5.31 2.16 21.02
C GLU A 90 -4.96 3.60 20.56
N ARG A 91 -3.70 3.91 20.38
CA ARG A 91 -3.29 5.19 19.82
C ARG A 91 -3.84 5.41 18.40
N PHE A 92 -3.81 4.38 17.53
CA PHE A 92 -4.35 4.48 16.17
C PHE A 92 -5.87 4.64 16.18
N LYS A 93 -6.60 3.95 17.05
CA LYS A 93 -8.05 4.10 17.21
C LYS A 93 -8.47 5.50 17.63
N SER A 94 -7.65 6.18 18.45
CA SER A 94 -7.91 7.57 18.89
C SER A 94 -7.55 8.61 17.83
N GLY A 95 -6.76 8.26 16.81
CA GLY A 95 -6.33 9.15 15.73
C GLY A 95 -7.45 9.48 14.75
N ARG A 96 -7.28 10.57 13.99
CA ARG A 96 -8.25 10.99 12.98
C ARG A 96 -7.61 11.15 11.62
N GLY A 97 -8.35 10.77 10.57
CA GLY A 97 -7.93 10.87 9.19
C GLY A 97 -7.18 9.64 8.69
N HIS A 98 -6.92 9.61 7.38
CA HIS A 98 -6.45 8.43 6.66
C HIS A 98 -5.07 7.89 7.09
N LEU A 99 -4.25 8.68 7.76
CA LEU A 99 -2.96 8.20 8.30
C LEU A 99 -3.11 7.39 9.59
N TRP A 100 -4.31 7.30 10.14
CA TRP A 100 -4.65 6.51 11.31
C TRP A 100 -5.50 5.28 10.97
N ASN A 101 -5.64 4.98 9.69
CA ASN A 101 -6.33 3.79 9.23
C ASN A 101 -5.52 2.51 9.54
N GLU A 102 -6.22 1.40 9.56
CA GLU A 102 -5.69 0.06 9.84
C GLU A 102 -4.55 -0.31 8.88
N ASP A 103 -4.68 0.00 7.60
CA ASP A 103 -3.67 -0.27 6.58
C ASP A 103 -2.34 0.48 6.83
N VAL A 104 -2.41 1.71 7.32
CA VAL A 104 -1.23 2.48 7.73
C VAL A 104 -0.61 1.92 9.00
N PHE A 105 -1.42 1.45 9.97
CA PHE A 105 -0.93 0.75 11.15
C PHE A 105 -0.03 -0.43 10.75
N TRP A 106 -0.57 -1.34 9.95
CA TRP A 106 0.17 -2.53 9.51
C TRP A 106 1.43 -2.20 8.71
N ALA A 107 1.44 -1.12 7.97
CA ALA A 107 2.61 -0.69 7.20
C ALA A 107 3.70 -0.01 8.03
N THR A 108 3.39 0.49 9.23
CA THR A 108 4.30 1.39 9.97
C THR A 108 4.67 0.92 11.37
N VAL A 109 3.83 0.12 12.02
CA VAL A 109 4.01 -0.27 13.43
C VAL A 109 4.73 -1.61 13.57
N PRO A 110 4.33 -2.72 12.93
CA PRO A 110 4.96 -4.00 13.18
C PRO A 110 6.41 -4.04 12.72
N ALA A 111 7.35 -3.98 13.67
CA ALA A 111 8.75 -4.20 13.40
C ALA A 111 9.02 -5.69 13.15
N GLY A 112 9.80 -6.01 12.13
CA GLY A 112 10.19 -7.38 11.81
C GLY A 112 9.25 -8.12 10.85
N PHE A 113 8.13 -7.54 10.42
CA PHE A 113 7.33 -8.10 9.34
C PHE A 113 8.13 -8.15 8.05
N ARG A 114 8.03 -9.27 7.34
CA ARG A 114 8.59 -9.44 6.00
C ARG A 114 7.58 -8.92 4.96
N TYR A 115 7.94 -7.82 4.33
CA TYR A 115 7.20 -7.25 3.19
C TYR A 115 8.00 -7.46 1.90
N PRO A 116 7.34 -7.54 0.75
CA PRO A 116 8.02 -7.41 -0.54
C PRO A 116 8.61 -6.01 -0.71
N THR A 117 9.56 -5.86 -1.64
CA THR A 117 9.96 -4.54 -2.11
C THR A 117 8.77 -3.84 -2.80
N PRO A 118 8.76 -2.50 -2.91
CA PRO A 118 7.70 -1.79 -3.65
C PRO A 118 7.55 -2.26 -5.10
N GLU A 119 8.65 -2.64 -5.74
CA GLU A 119 8.69 -3.15 -7.11
C GLU A 119 8.02 -4.53 -7.21
N GLU A 120 8.32 -5.43 -6.27
CA GLU A 120 7.65 -6.74 -6.19
C GLU A 120 6.17 -6.60 -5.85
N ALA A 121 5.85 -5.70 -4.92
CA ALA A 121 4.47 -5.45 -4.50
C ALA A 121 3.59 -4.88 -5.64
N LEU A 122 4.18 -4.15 -6.57
CA LEU A 122 3.49 -3.74 -7.80
C LEU A 122 3.10 -4.92 -8.68
N ALA A 123 3.85 -6.03 -8.67
CA ALA A 123 3.42 -7.24 -9.38
C ALA A 123 2.23 -7.93 -8.68
N PHE A 124 2.04 -7.71 -7.37
CA PHE A 124 0.87 -8.20 -6.64
C PHE A 124 -0.36 -7.32 -6.87
N ALA A 125 -0.29 -6.00 -6.62
CA ALA A 125 -1.49 -5.17 -6.74
C ALA A 125 -1.22 -3.72 -7.14
N PHE A 126 -2.17 -3.16 -7.93
CA PHE A 126 -2.32 -1.72 -8.10
C PHE A 126 -3.52 -1.23 -7.28
N ASP A 127 -3.35 -0.10 -6.59
CA ASP A 127 -4.46 0.61 -5.94
C ASP A 127 -4.64 2.00 -6.56
N THR A 128 -3.76 2.93 -6.25
CA THR A 128 -3.82 4.30 -6.79
C THR A 128 -2.94 4.48 -8.02
N ASN A 129 -3.32 5.42 -8.90
CA ASN A 129 -2.56 5.75 -10.13
C ASN A 129 -2.23 4.55 -11.04
N PRO A 130 -3.21 3.69 -11.41
CA PRO A 130 -2.94 2.43 -12.10
C PRO A 130 -2.18 2.61 -13.41
N ARG A 131 -2.42 3.67 -14.18
CA ARG A 131 -1.66 3.98 -15.40
C ARG A 131 -0.16 4.21 -15.12
N TYR A 132 0.16 4.83 -14.00
CA TYR A 132 1.55 5.04 -13.61
C TYR A 132 2.20 3.74 -13.13
N CYS A 133 1.51 2.97 -12.30
CA CYS A 133 1.95 1.65 -11.85
C CYS A 133 2.18 0.71 -13.04
N TYR A 134 1.25 0.67 -14.00
CA TYR A 134 1.37 -0.12 -15.23
C TYR A 134 2.64 0.22 -16.03
N ARG A 135 2.97 1.52 -16.15
CA ARG A 135 4.23 1.93 -16.80
C ARG A 135 5.47 1.51 -16.01
N LEU A 136 5.43 1.59 -14.67
CA LEU A 136 6.54 1.11 -13.81
C LEU A 136 6.76 -0.39 -13.98
N CYS A 137 5.68 -1.16 -14.21
CA CYS A 137 5.75 -2.60 -14.46
C CYS A 137 6.05 -2.98 -15.93
N GLY A 138 6.50 -2.03 -16.76
CA GLY A 138 6.80 -2.29 -18.17
C GLY A 138 5.60 -2.74 -18.99
N GLY A 139 4.38 -2.25 -18.67
CA GLY A 139 3.15 -2.62 -19.35
C GLY A 139 2.58 -3.99 -18.94
N ARG A 140 2.95 -4.52 -17.79
CA ARG A 140 2.39 -5.78 -17.24
C ARG A 140 1.33 -5.48 -16.19
N LEU A 141 0.22 -6.24 -16.26
CA LEU A 141 -0.81 -6.22 -15.22
C LEU A 141 -0.32 -6.95 -13.96
N PRO A 142 -0.75 -6.53 -12.77
CA PRO A 142 -0.48 -7.21 -11.51
C PRO A 142 -1.31 -8.49 -11.37
N PHE A 143 -1.13 -9.22 -10.27
CA PHE A 143 -2.04 -10.28 -9.85
C PHE A 143 -3.48 -9.76 -9.66
N GLY A 144 -3.64 -8.57 -9.04
CA GLY A 144 -4.95 -7.95 -8.89
C GLY A 144 -4.89 -6.43 -8.74
N CYS A 145 -6.05 -5.83 -8.55
CA CYS A 145 -6.17 -4.40 -8.24
C CYS A 145 -7.27 -4.13 -7.22
N HIS A 146 -7.22 -2.94 -6.63
CA HIS A 146 -8.23 -2.45 -5.71
C HIS A 146 -8.75 -1.08 -6.18
N SER A 147 -9.96 -0.71 -5.73
CA SER A 147 -10.57 0.57 -6.08
C SER A 147 -10.79 0.78 -7.59
N TRP A 148 -10.91 -0.30 -8.36
CA TRP A 148 -10.99 -0.24 -9.83
C TRP A 148 -12.20 0.56 -10.33
N ASN A 149 -13.30 0.53 -9.60
CA ASN A 149 -14.58 1.18 -9.94
C ASN A 149 -14.63 2.68 -9.61
N LYS A 150 -13.66 3.22 -8.88
CA LYS A 150 -13.62 4.66 -8.58
C LYS A 150 -13.43 5.48 -9.86
N PRO A 151 -14.11 6.63 -10.06
CA PRO A 151 -14.16 7.34 -11.34
C PRO A 151 -12.79 7.64 -11.97
N ARG A 152 -11.79 7.96 -11.14
CA ARG A 152 -10.42 8.22 -11.62
C ARG A 152 -9.68 6.95 -12.04
N MET A 153 -9.94 5.82 -11.38
CA MET A 153 -9.31 4.53 -11.66
C MET A 153 -9.99 3.85 -12.84
N TRP A 154 -11.34 3.94 -12.91
CA TRP A 154 -12.14 3.39 -13.98
C TRP A 154 -11.70 3.83 -15.38
N ARG A 155 -11.22 5.05 -15.56
CA ARG A 155 -10.67 5.53 -16.84
C ARG A 155 -9.53 4.68 -17.39
N PHE A 156 -8.80 3.99 -16.52
CA PHE A 156 -7.76 3.05 -16.92
C PHE A 156 -8.34 1.63 -17.03
N TRP A 157 -9.10 1.20 -16.03
CA TRP A 157 -9.54 -0.19 -15.89
C TRP A 157 -10.64 -0.60 -16.87
N ARG A 158 -11.52 0.32 -17.33
CA ARG A 158 -12.66 0.03 -18.22
C ARG A 158 -12.27 -0.64 -19.55
N ASN A 159 -11.02 -0.54 -19.99
CA ASN A 159 -10.52 -1.18 -21.20
C ASN A 159 -9.85 -2.54 -20.92
N ILE A 160 -9.79 -2.95 -19.66
CA ILE A 160 -9.08 -4.15 -19.19
C ILE A 160 -10.06 -5.08 -18.48
N ILE A 161 -10.94 -4.51 -17.65
CA ILE A 161 -11.98 -5.25 -16.92
C ILE A 161 -13.24 -5.21 -17.76
N SER A 162 -13.68 -6.38 -18.23
CA SER A 162 -14.95 -6.60 -18.93
C SER A 162 -15.87 -7.44 -18.05
N PHE A 163 -17.15 -7.14 -18.07
CA PHE A 163 -18.23 -7.91 -17.42
C PHE A 163 -18.96 -8.73 -18.47
#